data_41765ae2d9f049bf7c355e9fdb321611
#
_entry.id   41765ae2d9f049bf7c355e9fdb321611
#
_cell.length_a   1.000
_cell.length_b   1.000
_cell.length_c   1.000
_cell.angle_alpha   90.00
_cell.angle_beta   90.00
_cell.angle_gamma   90.00
#
_symmetry.space_group_name_H-M   'P 1'
#
loop_
_entity.id
_entity.type
_entity.pdbx_description
1 polymer ?
#
loop_
_entity_poly.entity_id
_entity_poly.type
_entity_poly.pdbx_seq_one_letter_code
_entity_poly.pdbx_strand_id
1 'polypeptide(L)'
;QKNGLNVDFIGLGSPVEVAEKFDSIISSKELVFIPSSNKSLGTVQGILKESNKKLLETYTTILIDKKLKDHDLLVFTSPSNVEAFLKSNKISDQKVISIGPSTTSALKNAGIINVFESFESSELALADTVLSLI
;
A
#
# COMPACT_ATOMS: atom_id res chain seq x y z
N GLN A 1 21.07 -6.68 4.07
CA GLN A 1 21.83 -7.71 4.86
C GLN A 1 22.52 -7.15 6.12
N LYS A 2 22.04 -6.05 6.69
CA LYS A 2 22.67 -5.44 7.90
C LYS A 2 22.66 -6.35 9.14
N ASN A 3 21.81 -7.38 9.18
CA ASN A 3 21.61 -8.25 10.36
C ASN A 3 22.05 -9.70 10.13
N GLY A 4 22.88 -9.98 9.11
CA GLY A 4 23.38 -11.34 8.84
C GLY A 4 22.34 -12.35 8.33
N LEU A 5 21.12 -11.88 7.98
CA LEU A 5 20.07 -12.71 7.41
C LEU A 5 20.23 -12.81 5.89
N ASN A 6 20.09 -14.01 5.35
CA ASN A 6 19.95 -14.22 3.92
C ASN A 6 18.48 -13.97 3.52
N VAL A 7 18.31 -13.41 2.34
CA VAL A 7 16.99 -13.21 1.73
C VAL A 7 16.88 -14.16 0.56
N ASP A 8 15.98 -15.14 0.67
CA ASP A 8 15.81 -16.18 -0.35
C ASP A 8 14.84 -15.74 -1.47
N PHE A 9 13.94 -14.80 -1.16
CA PHE A 9 12.99 -14.26 -2.13
C PHE A 9 12.78 -12.77 -1.91
N ILE A 10 12.84 -12.00 -3.01
CA ILE A 10 12.48 -10.58 -3.06
C ILE A 10 11.36 -10.41 -4.08
N GLY A 11 10.19 -9.99 -3.61
CA GLY A 11 9.06 -9.70 -4.48
C GLY A 11 9.25 -8.38 -5.22
N LEU A 12 8.98 -8.40 -6.53
CA LEU A 12 8.93 -7.22 -7.40
C LEU A 12 7.58 -7.20 -8.11
N GLY A 13 6.95 -6.04 -8.21
CA GLY A 13 5.64 -5.86 -8.82
C GLY A 13 4.51 -5.64 -7.81
N SER A 14 3.29 -5.91 -8.24
CA SER A 14 2.10 -5.77 -7.39
C SER A 14 2.06 -6.79 -6.25
N PRO A 15 1.36 -6.52 -5.15
CA PRO A 15 1.21 -7.49 -4.06
C PRO A 15 0.65 -8.85 -4.49
N VAL A 16 -0.20 -8.88 -5.52
CA VAL A 16 -0.77 -10.11 -6.08
C VAL A 16 0.32 -10.93 -6.79
N GLU A 17 1.05 -10.31 -7.70
CA GLU A 17 2.14 -10.98 -8.44
C GLU A 17 3.23 -11.50 -7.50
N VAL A 18 3.56 -10.72 -6.46
CA VAL A 18 4.53 -11.13 -5.43
C VAL A 18 4.01 -12.35 -4.68
N ALA A 19 2.74 -12.35 -4.28
CA ALA A 19 2.14 -13.44 -3.54
C ALA A 19 2.05 -14.73 -4.38
N GLU A 20 1.66 -14.63 -5.64
CA GLU A 20 1.60 -15.77 -6.57
C GLU A 20 2.98 -16.39 -6.82
N LYS A 21 4.00 -15.56 -7.05
CA LYS A 21 5.38 -16.03 -7.20
C LYS A 21 5.88 -16.69 -5.91
N PHE A 22 5.59 -16.10 -4.77
CA PHE A 22 5.99 -16.66 -3.49
C PHE A 22 5.30 -18.01 -3.24
N ASP A 23 3.99 -18.12 -3.47
CA ASP A 23 3.23 -19.36 -3.32
C ASP A 23 3.78 -20.48 -4.21
N SER A 24 4.29 -20.15 -5.39
CA SER A 24 4.86 -21.13 -6.33
C SER A 24 6.21 -21.74 -5.88
N ILE A 25 6.92 -21.09 -4.96
CA ILE A 25 8.26 -21.55 -4.51
C ILE A 25 8.23 -22.17 -3.12
N ILE A 26 7.20 -21.94 -2.32
CA ILE A 26 7.08 -22.52 -0.98
C ILE A 26 6.47 -23.92 -1.04
N SER A 27 6.99 -24.81 -0.19
CA SER A 27 6.44 -26.15 -0.02
C SER A 27 5.18 -26.14 0.86
N SER A 28 4.20 -26.98 0.55
CA SER A 28 3.00 -27.14 1.39
C SER A 28 3.29 -27.62 2.83
N LYS A 29 4.53 -28.08 3.09
CA LYS A 29 5.00 -28.49 4.43
C LYS A 29 5.69 -27.37 5.21
N GLU A 30 5.98 -26.25 4.56
CA GLU A 30 6.64 -25.12 5.21
C GLU A 30 5.66 -24.28 6.00
N LEU A 31 6.07 -23.85 7.20
CA LEU A 31 5.32 -22.89 8.00
C LEU A 31 5.75 -21.48 7.61
N VAL A 32 4.84 -20.74 7.01
CA VAL A 32 5.04 -19.33 6.63
C VAL A 32 4.58 -18.42 7.76
N PHE A 33 5.50 -17.64 8.30
CA PHE A 33 5.19 -16.61 9.29
C PHE A 33 5.04 -15.26 8.60
N ILE A 34 3.88 -14.60 8.77
CA ILE A 34 3.56 -13.33 8.11
C ILE A 34 3.31 -12.26 9.17
N PRO A 35 4.32 -11.43 9.50
CA PRO A 35 4.11 -10.26 10.32
C PRO A 35 3.29 -9.21 9.55
N SER A 36 2.30 -8.64 10.18
CA SER A 36 1.39 -7.69 9.54
C SER A 36 0.93 -6.59 10.50
N SER A 37 0.28 -5.56 9.97
CA SER A 37 -0.43 -4.58 10.78
C SER A 37 -1.92 -4.94 10.91
N ASN A 38 -2.61 -4.34 11.87
CA ASN A 38 -4.06 -4.40 12.02
C ASN A 38 -4.83 -3.86 10.78
N LYS A 39 -4.19 -3.04 9.96
CA LYS A 39 -4.76 -2.45 8.72
C LYS A 39 -4.26 -3.15 7.45
N SER A 40 -3.64 -4.33 7.56
CA SER A 40 -3.21 -5.08 6.39
C SER A 40 -4.40 -5.48 5.52
N LEU A 41 -4.29 -5.26 4.20
CA LEU A 41 -5.30 -5.69 3.22
C LEU A 41 -5.39 -7.21 3.06
N GLY A 42 -4.42 -7.94 3.60
CA GLY A 42 -4.43 -9.41 3.56
C GLY A 42 -4.21 -10.03 2.19
N THR A 43 -3.74 -9.28 1.20
CA THR A 43 -3.58 -9.79 -0.18
C THR A 43 -2.69 -11.01 -0.24
N VAL A 44 -1.50 -10.95 0.38
CA VAL A 44 -0.56 -12.08 0.42
C VAL A 44 -1.17 -13.26 1.18
N GLN A 45 -1.76 -12.97 2.34
CA GLN A 45 -2.41 -14.01 3.17
C GLN A 45 -3.57 -14.71 2.44
N GLY A 46 -4.29 -13.97 1.59
CA GLY A 46 -5.43 -14.51 0.83
C GLY A 46 -5.02 -15.46 -0.30
N ILE A 47 -3.85 -15.26 -0.88
CA ILE A 47 -3.32 -16.06 -1.99
C ILE A 47 -2.63 -17.32 -1.48
N LEU A 48 -1.89 -17.23 -0.39
CA LEU A 48 -1.21 -18.39 0.23
C LEU A 48 -2.23 -19.37 0.85
N LYS A 49 -2.98 -20.10 0.04
CA LYS A 49 -4.08 -20.97 0.49
C LYS A 49 -3.60 -22.32 0.99
N GLU A 50 -2.61 -22.89 0.31
CA GLU A 50 -2.11 -24.25 0.54
C GLU A 50 -1.02 -24.31 1.62
N SER A 51 -0.51 -23.18 2.05
CA SER A 51 0.61 -23.11 2.99
C SER A 51 0.13 -23.03 4.44
N ASN A 52 0.84 -23.71 5.33
CA ASN A 52 0.69 -23.52 6.77
C ASN A 52 1.18 -22.12 7.16
N LYS A 53 0.29 -21.17 7.21
CA LYS A 53 0.63 -19.77 7.53
C LYS A 53 0.23 -19.40 8.95
N LYS A 54 1.09 -18.65 9.61
CA LYS A 54 0.84 -18.05 10.92
C LYS A 54 0.89 -16.54 10.79
N LEU A 55 -0.24 -15.90 11.01
CA LEU A 55 -0.35 -14.44 11.03
C LEU A 55 -0.01 -13.92 12.42
N LEU A 56 0.73 -12.83 12.47
CA LEU A 56 0.99 -12.11 13.70
C LEU A 56 0.84 -10.60 13.44
N GLU A 57 -0.07 -10.00 14.17
CA GLU A 57 -0.13 -8.54 14.22
C GLU A 57 1.06 -8.02 15.04
N THR A 58 2.04 -7.44 14.35
CA THR A 58 3.29 -6.97 14.95
C THR A 58 3.28 -5.48 15.26
N TYR A 59 2.36 -4.72 14.64
CA TYR A 59 2.16 -3.30 14.92
C TYR A 59 0.73 -2.87 14.59
N THR A 60 0.30 -1.81 15.25
CA THR A 60 -1.01 -1.20 15.06
C THR A 60 -0.87 0.16 14.37
N THR A 61 -1.57 0.32 13.25
CA THR A 61 -1.69 1.61 12.56
C THR A 61 -2.83 2.41 13.18
N ILE A 62 -2.51 3.57 13.74
CA ILE A 62 -3.49 4.50 14.30
C ILE A 62 -3.64 5.68 13.33
N LEU A 63 -4.89 5.96 12.93
CA LEU A 63 -5.19 7.10 12.08
C LEU A 63 -5.21 8.38 12.91
N ILE A 64 -4.32 9.30 12.60
CA ILE A 64 -4.26 10.60 13.26
C ILE A 64 -5.27 11.54 12.59
N ASP A 65 -6.18 12.06 13.38
CA ASP A 65 -7.13 13.09 12.97
C ASP A 65 -6.46 14.46 13.10
N LYS A 66 -6.07 15.04 11.96
CA LYS A 66 -5.38 16.32 11.92
C LYS A 66 -5.89 17.19 10.78
N LYS A 67 -6.34 18.39 11.11
CA LYS A 67 -6.63 19.41 10.10
C LYS A 67 -5.35 19.98 9.55
N LEU A 68 -5.22 19.95 8.24
CA LEU A 68 -4.06 20.48 7.50
C LEU A 68 -4.41 21.86 6.91
N LYS A 69 -3.37 22.63 6.58
CA LYS A 69 -3.53 23.85 5.76
C LYS A 69 -3.85 23.45 4.31
N ASP A 70 -4.39 24.40 3.57
CA ASP A 70 -4.64 24.19 2.14
C ASP A 70 -3.34 24.04 1.37
N HIS A 71 -3.37 23.15 0.40
CA HIS A 71 -2.28 22.82 -0.51
C HIS A 71 -2.85 22.63 -1.91
N ASP A 72 -2.08 22.95 -2.94
CA ASP A 72 -2.50 22.83 -4.34
C ASP A 72 -2.46 21.38 -4.84
N LEU A 73 -1.67 20.54 -4.19
CA LEU A 73 -1.42 19.16 -4.58
C LEU A 73 -1.40 18.25 -3.35
N LEU A 74 -2.10 17.12 -3.45
CA LEU A 74 -2.19 16.10 -2.41
C LEU A 74 -1.66 14.76 -2.91
N VAL A 75 -0.72 14.19 -2.18
CA VAL A 75 -0.09 12.90 -2.53
C VAL A 75 -0.45 11.86 -1.49
N PHE A 76 -1.03 10.75 -1.93
CA PHE A 76 -1.43 9.64 -1.07
C PHE A 76 -0.63 8.38 -1.39
N THR A 77 0.04 7.84 -0.38
CA THR A 77 0.89 6.66 -0.50
C THR A 77 0.25 5.38 0.04
N SER A 78 -0.97 5.48 0.59
CA SER A 78 -1.71 4.31 1.07
C SER A 78 -3.20 4.60 1.26
N PRO A 79 -4.08 3.58 1.23
CA PRO A 79 -5.48 3.73 1.58
C PRO A 79 -5.72 4.30 2.98
N SER A 80 -4.88 3.94 3.95
CA SER A 80 -4.98 4.44 5.32
C SER A 80 -4.66 5.94 5.42
N ASN A 81 -3.80 6.47 4.55
CA ASN A 81 -3.55 7.92 4.47
C ASN A 81 -4.77 8.66 3.93
N VAL A 82 -5.47 8.09 2.95
CA VAL A 82 -6.74 8.64 2.44
C VAL A 82 -7.78 8.68 3.57
N GLU A 83 -7.96 7.57 4.28
CA GLU A 83 -8.88 7.48 5.41
C GLU A 83 -8.55 8.50 6.50
N ALA A 84 -7.28 8.62 6.88
CA ALA A 84 -6.82 9.56 7.90
C ALA A 84 -7.08 11.03 7.49
N PHE A 85 -6.74 11.37 6.24
CA PHE A 85 -6.92 12.73 5.72
C PHE A 85 -8.39 13.16 5.71
N LEU A 86 -9.27 12.29 5.21
CA LEU A 86 -10.70 12.61 5.03
C LEU A 86 -11.48 12.70 6.34
N LYS A 87 -10.91 12.31 7.48
CA LYS A 87 -11.53 12.52 8.79
C LYS A 87 -11.73 13.99 9.12
N SER A 88 -10.77 14.85 8.81
CA SER A 88 -10.78 16.27 9.17
C SER A 88 -10.54 17.23 8.01
N ASN A 89 -10.28 16.70 6.82
CA ASN A 89 -10.00 17.51 5.64
C ASN A 89 -10.94 17.13 4.50
N LYS A 90 -11.06 18.04 3.54
CA LYS A 90 -11.83 17.83 2.30
C LYS A 90 -10.91 18.08 1.12
N ILE A 91 -11.20 17.40 0.03
CA ILE A 91 -10.58 17.64 -1.26
C ILE A 91 -11.56 18.45 -2.10
N SER A 92 -11.12 19.56 -2.66
CA SER A 92 -11.90 20.44 -3.55
C SER A 92 -11.22 20.52 -4.92
N ASP A 93 -10.35 21.50 -5.10
CA ASP A 93 -9.72 21.81 -6.39
C ASP A 93 -8.28 21.32 -6.50
N GLN A 94 -7.80 20.64 -5.47
CA GLN A 94 -6.43 20.14 -5.43
C GLN A 94 -6.19 19.06 -6.47
N LYS A 95 -4.99 19.03 -7.04
CA LYS A 95 -4.51 17.89 -7.81
C LYS A 95 -4.25 16.73 -6.84
N VAL A 96 -4.84 15.58 -7.12
CA VAL A 96 -4.75 14.39 -6.25
C VAL A 96 -3.93 13.32 -6.93
N ILE A 97 -2.87 12.87 -6.27
CA ILE A 97 -1.95 11.85 -6.78
C ILE A 97 -1.97 10.65 -5.84
N SER A 98 -2.01 9.45 -6.41
CA SER A 98 -1.90 8.19 -5.69
C SER A 98 -0.66 7.41 -6.14
N ILE A 99 -0.05 6.69 -5.20
CA ILE A 99 1.10 5.84 -5.48
C ILE A 99 0.75 4.60 -6.32
N GLY A 100 -0.53 4.21 -6.36
CA GLY A 100 -0.92 3.02 -7.10
C GLY A 100 -2.38 2.59 -6.88
N PRO A 101 -2.79 1.46 -7.49
CA PRO A 101 -4.20 1.08 -7.66
C PRO A 101 -5.02 0.98 -6.38
N SER A 102 -4.46 0.44 -5.29
CA SER A 102 -5.18 0.30 -4.02
C SER A 102 -5.53 1.66 -3.39
N THR A 103 -4.60 2.63 -3.52
CA THR A 103 -4.79 4.00 -3.04
C THR A 103 -5.77 4.76 -3.94
N THR A 104 -5.67 4.59 -5.26
CA THR A 104 -6.63 5.12 -6.23
C THR A 104 -8.05 4.63 -5.94
N SER A 105 -8.20 3.32 -5.68
CA SER A 105 -9.49 2.73 -5.34
C SER A 105 -10.08 3.33 -4.06
N ALA A 106 -9.26 3.55 -3.04
CA ALA A 106 -9.71 4.20 -1.80
C ALA A 106 -10.19 5.65 -2.04
N LEU A 107 -9.48 6.42 -2.88
CA LEU A 107 -9.88 7.77 -3.27
C LEU A 107 -11.20 7.77 -4.05
N LYS A 108 -11.34 6.90 -5.05
CA LYS A 108 -12.56 6.76 -5.86
C LYS A 108 -13.77 6.35 -5.01
N ASN A 109 -13.59 5.43 -4.08
CA ASN A 109 -14.64 5.00 -3.14
C ASN A 109 -15.08 6.14 -2.21
N ALA A 110 -14.20 7.10 -1.96
CA ALA A 110 -14.51 8.33 -1.22
C ALA A 110 -15.09 9.45 -2.09
N GLY A 111 -15.35 9.19 -3.38
CA GLY A 111 -15.95 10.14 -4.32
C GLY A 111 -14.97 11.06 -5.04
N ILE A 112 -13.65 10.84 -4.89
CA ILE A 112 -12.62 11.60 -5.59
C ILE A 112 -12.33 10.93 -6.93
N ILE A 113 -12.86 11.47 -8.01
CA ILE A 113 -12.82 10.85 -9.34
C ILE A 113 -11.52 11.19 -10.09
N ASN A 114 -11.08 12.45 -9.98
CA ASN A 114 -9.90 12.95 -10.69
C ASN A 114 -8.63 12.65 -9.90
N VAL A 115 -8.04 11.49 -10.15
CA VAL A 115 -6.83 11.01 -9.48
C VAL A 115 -5.77 10.70 -10.52
N PHE A 116 -4.59 11.27 -10.37
CA PHE A 116 -3.40 10.90 -11.12
C PHE A 116 -2.72 9.72 -10.43
N GLU A 117 -2.80 8.56 -11.03
CA GLU A 117 -2.12 7.37 -10.51
C GLU A 117 -0.70 7.30 -11.05
N SER A 118 0.27 7.01 -10.18
CA SER A 118 1.63 6.74 -10.58
C SER A 118 1.70 5.48 -11.47
N PHE A 119 2.54 5.51 -12.50
CA PHE A 119 2.66 4.41 -13.46
C PHE A 119 3.23 3.13 -12.84
N GLU A 120 3.89 3.25 -11.70
CA GLU A 120 4.41 2.15 -10.89
C GLU A 120 4.25 2.49 -9.42
N SER A 121 3.99 1.48 -8.57
CA SER A 121 3.87 1.66 -7.12
C SER A 121 5.25 1.79 -6.46
N SER A 122 6.00 2.81 -6.85
CA SER A 122 7.31 3.14 -6.31
C SER A 122 7.42 4.63 -5.97
N GLU A 123 8.32 4.98 -5.05
CA GLU A 123 8.54 6.39 -4.67
C GLU A 123 9.11 7.21 -5.83
N LEU A 124 9.93 6.59 -6.70
CA LEU A 124 10.49 7.27 -7.88
C LEU A 124 9.39 7.62 -8.88
N ALA A 125 8.56 6.64 -9.25
CA ALA A 125 7.45 6.86 -10.16
C ALA A 125 6.44 7.89 -9.61
N LEU A 126 6.22 7.87 -8.29
CA LEU A 126 5.39 8.86 -7.62
C LEU A 126 5.99 10.27 -7.73
N ALA A 127 7.31 10.40 -7.51
CA ALA A 127 8.00 11.69 -7.66
C ALA A 127 7.94 12.21 -9.10
N ASP A 128 8.14 11.35 -10.10
CA ASP A 128 8.01 11.71 -11.51
C ASP A 128 6.58 12.19 -11.86
N THR A 129 5.57 11.52 -11.31
CA THR A 129 4.17 11.94 -11.49
C THR A 129 3.92 13.32 -10.87
N VAL A 130 4.44 13.58 -9.67
CA VAL A 130 4.36 14.90 -9.02
C VAL A 130 5.01 15.96 -9.89
N LEU A 131 6.25 15.73 -10.34
CA LEU A 131 7.00 16.67 -11.17
C LEU A 131 6.33 17.00 -12.50
N SER A 132 5.58 16.05 -13.07
CA SER A 132 4.84 16.28 -14.32
C SER A 132 3.63 17.20 -14.18
N LEU A 133 3.20 17.47 -12.94
CA LEU A 133 1.98 18.23 -12.64
C LEU A 133 2.26 19.63 -12.08
N ILE A 134 3.49 19.97 -11.76
CA ILE A 134 3.92 21.29 -11.30
C ILE A 134 4.66 22.01 -12.40
#